data_c3fde66f22af80b4564a5b4514af5492
#
_entry.id   c3fde66f22af80b4564a5b4514af5492
#
_cell.length_a   1.000
_cell.length_b   1.000
_cell.length_c   1.000
_cell.angle_alpha   90.00
_cell.angle_beta   90.00
_cell.angle_gamma   90.00
#
_symmetry.space_group_name_H-M   'P 1'
#
loop_
_entity.id
_entity.type
_entity.pdbx_description
1 polymer ?
#
loop_
_entity_poly.entity_id
_entity_poly.type
_entity_poly.pdbx_seq_one_letter_code
_entity_poly.pdbx_strand_id
1 'polypeptide(L)'
;MGRVCVELKKTLLSDNPDYCSLYATTGLFNNILPVIADNLTGRYAKKLLLTCKYTDNELPLRLAAILFVCSPDEARTALRNLRMDNKTIDTVVKILTYTPLHIDETEPAVREALHQCGRDIFMLVIRLQRASIKASEEITFISNPAKYNHLNKLQRMADDILERGDCFTIKDLDITGVDLIEYGLKGAEIGNTLNTLLDIVIENPKLNDKATLIALLDNLK
;
A
#
# COMPACT_ATOMS: atom_id res chain seq x y z
N MET A 1 20.14 13.03 -16.06
CA MET A 1 19.15 12.36 -15.18
C MET A 1 18.55 13.32 -14.14
N GLY A 2 19.33 14.10 -13.37
CA GLY A 2 18.76 14.96 -12.30
C GLY A 2 17.73 15.99 -12.78
N ARG A 3 17.92 16.62 -13.92
CA ARG A 3 16.95 17.59 -14.47
C ARG A 3 15.62 16.93 -14.85
N VAL A 4 15.65 15.76 -15.47
CA VAL A 4 14.42 15.02 -15.85
C VAL A 4 13.60 14.66 -14.60
N CYS A 5 14.24 14.20 -13.54
CA CYS A 5 13.57 13.93 -12.27
C CYS A 5 12.90 15.18 -11.69
N VAL A 6 13.60 16.33 -11.70
CA VAL A 6 13.06 17.59 -11.17
C VAL A 6 11.85 18.05 -11.98
N GLU A 7 11.93 18.02 -13.31
CA GLU A 7 10.81 18.45 -14.17
C GLU A 7 9.62 17.48 -14.07
N LEU A 8 9.86 16.17 -14.03
CA LEU A 8 8.79 15.19 -13.81
C LEU A 8 8.09 15.42 -12.46
N LYS A 9 8.85 15.64 -11.38
CA LYS A 9 8.26 15.96 -10.05
C LYS A 9 7.39 17.22 -10.12
N LYS A 10 7.86 18.28 -10.76
CA LYS A 10 7.08 19.52 -10.93
C LYS A 10 5.79 19.28 -11.71
N THR A 11 5.86 18.53 -12.80
CA THR A 11 4.68 18.19 -13.60
C THR A 11 3.70 17.35 -12.81
N LEU A 12 4.17 16.28 -12.16
CA LEU A 12 3.31 15.43 -11.35
C LEU A 12 2.68 16.17 -10.17
N LEU A 13 3.34 17.17 -9.60
CA LEU A 13 2.83 17.98 -8.48
C LEU A 13 2.06 19.23 -8.93
N SER A 14 1.86 19.43 -10.24
CA SER A 14 1.05 20.52 -10.78
C SER A 14 -0.45 20.18 -10.79
N ASP A 15 -1.27 21.15 -11.18
CA ASP A 15 -2.72 20.98 -11.40
C ASP A 15 -3.03 20.09 -12.61
N ASN A 16 -2.06 19.88 -13.50
CA ASN A 16 -2.18 19.07 -14.71
C ASN A 16 -1.12 17.96 -14.74
N PRO A 17 -1.16 16.98 -13.82
CA PRO A 17 -0.15 15.92 -13.74
C PRO A 17 -0.17 14.99 -14.95
N ASP A 18 -1.27 14.92 -15.69
CA ASP A 18 -1.45 14.19 -16.94
C ASP A 18 -0.55 14.73 -18.09
N TYR A 19 -0.02 15.94 -17.98
CA TYR A 19 0.98 16.46 -18.92
C TYR A 19 2.32 15.70 -18.86
N CYS A 20 2.52 14.82 -17.88
CA CYS A 20 3.65 13.89 -17.90
C CYS A 20 3.66 12.99 -19.15
N SER A 21 2.52 12.80 -19.82
CA SER A 21 2.42 12.11 -21.12
C SER A 21 3.27 12.75 -22.22
N LEU A 22 3.52 14.07 -22.16
CA LEU A 22 4.36 14.77 -23.14
C LEU A 22 5.80 14.28 -23.13
N TYR A 23 6.32 13.86 -21.98
CA TYR A 23 7.68 13.28 -21.91
C TYR A 23 7.78 11.93 -22.64
N ALA A 24 6.69 11.16 -22.66
CA ALA A 24 6.62 9.91 -23.40
C ALA A 24 6.42 10.18 -24.91
N THR A 25 5.46 11.03 -25.28
CA THR A 25 5.14 11.32 -26.70
C THR A 25 6.26 12.07 -27.43
N THR A 26 7.07 12.86 -26.74
CA THR A 26 8.26 13.51 -27.30
C THR A 26 9.49 12.61 -27.36
N GLY A 27 9.39 11.37 -26.87
CA GLY A 27 10.49 10.40 -26.86
C GLY A 27 11.53 10.63 -25.75
N LEU A 28 11.31 11.62 -24.87
CA LEU A 28 12.26 11.91 -23.78
C LEU A 28 12.45 10.73 -22.83
N PHE A 29 11.40 9.94 -22.60
CA PHE A 29 11.45 8.78 -21.73
C PHE A 29 11.99 7.51 -22.40
N ASN A 30 12.01 7.43 -23.74
CA ASN A 30 12.36 6.19 -24.45
C ASN A 30 13.71 5.60 -24.04
N ASN A 31 14.70 6.46 -23.80
CA ASN A 31 16.05 6.05 -23.42
C ASN A 31 16.30 6.09 -21.90
N ILE A 32 15.44 6.76 -21.14
CA ILE A 32 15.64 7.01 -19.71
C ILE A 32 14.73 6.13 -18.86
N LEU A 33 13.49 5.94 -19.32
CA LEU A 33 12.41 5.25 -18.63
C LEU A 33 11.49 4.53 -19.62
N PRO A 34 12.00 3.55 -20.38
CA PRO A 34 11.22 2.88 -21.43
C PRO A 34 9.90 2.31 -20.88
N VAL A 35 9.91 1.72 -19.68
CA VAL A 35 8.71 1.18 -19.04
C VAL A 35 7.64 2.25 -18.83
N ILE A 36 8.01 3.45 -18.37
CA ILE A 36 7.05 4.56 -18.21
C ILE A 36 6.61 5.09 -19.57
N ALA A 37 7.51 5.18 -20.55
CA ALA A 37 7.16 5.61 -21.90
C ALA A 37 6.10 4.68 -22.51
N ASP A 38 6.30 3.38 -22.43
CA ASP A 38 5.36 2.36 -22.91
C ASP A 38 4.01 2.43 -22.17
N ASN A 39 4.02 2.63 -20.88
CA ASN A 39 2.80 2.79 -20.09
C ASN A 39 2.00 4.03 -20.50
N LEU A 40 2.67 5.17 -20.72
CA LEU A 40 2.02 6.44 -21.02
C LEU A 40 1.65 6.63 -22.51
N THR A 41 2.07 5.74 -23.40
CA THR A 41 1.71 5.73 -24.83
C THR A 41 0.90 4.49 -25.24
N GLY A 42 0.87 3.46 -24.41
CA GLY A 42 0.18 2.20 -24.66
C GLY A 42 -1.33 2.25 -24.42
N ARG A 43 -1.97 1.11 -24.55
CA ARG A 43 -3.43 0.94 -24.40
C ARG A 43 -3.99 1.37 -23.04
N TYR A 44 -3.16 1.38 -22.01
CA TYR A 44 -3.55 1.78 -20.65
C TYR A 44 -3.29 3.26 -20.36
N ALA A 45 -2.65 3.98 -21.26
CA ALA A 45 -2.19 5.37 -21.05
C ALA A 45 -3.31 6.27 -20.54
N LYS A 46 -4.47 6.26 -21.19
CA LYS A 46 -5.63 7.10 -20.79
C LYS A 46 -6.03 6.82 -19.34
N LYS A 47 -6.10 5.53 -18.94
CA LYS A 47 -6.46 5.16 -17.56
C LYS A 47 -5.42 5.59 -16.56
N LEU A 48 -4.14 5.41 -16.86
CA LEU A 48 -3.04 5.78 -15.97
C LEU A 48 -2.99 7.30 -15.75
N LEU A 49 -3.12 8.08 -16.83
CA LEU A 49 -3.12 9.53 -16.77
C LEU A 49 -4.33 10.07 -16.00
N LEU A 50 -5.52 9.54 -16.23
CA LEU A 50 -6.72 9.90 -15.48
C LEU A 50 -6.62 9.49 -14.01
N THR A 51 -6.08 8.31 -13.72
CA THR A 51 -5.82 7.90 -12.34
C THR A 51 -4.87 8.88 -11.66
N CYS A 52 -3.78 9.26 -12.33
CA CYS A 52 -2.84 10.26 -11.83
C CYS A 52 -3.52 11.62 -11.57
N LYS A 53 -4.37 12.06 -12.48
CA LYS A 53 -5.14 13.31 -12.35
C LYS A 53 -6.10 13.30 -11.17
N TYR A 54 -6.71 12.14 -10.88
CA TYR A 54 -7.67 11.99 -9.80
C TYR A 54 -7.07 11.65 -8.44
N THR A 55 -5.75 11.40 -8.37
CA THR A 55 -5.08 11.28 -7.07
C THR A 55 -4.85 12.65 -6.46
N ASP A 56 -4.76 12.69 -5.15
CA ASP A 56 -4.34 13.89 -4.43
C ASP A 56 -2.93 14.34 -4.88
N ASN A 57 -2.62 15.60 -4.61
CA ASN A 57 -1.34 16.20 -4.98
C ASN A 57 -0.19 15.70 -4.09
N GLU A 58 0.04 14.39 -4.13
CA GLU A 58 1.11 13.70 -3.42
C GLU A 58 1.97 12.89 -4.39
N LEU A 59 3.29 13.16 -4.38
CA LEU A 59 4.21 12.55 -5.32
C LEU A 59 4.18 11.01 -5.34
N PRO A 60 4.17 10.29 -4.19
CA PRO A 60 4.10 8.83 -4.21
C PRO A 60 2.83 8.28 -4.87
N LEU A 61 1.66 8.91 -4.65
CA LEU A 61 0.40 8.49 -5.27
C LEU A 61 0.42 8.69 -6.79
N ARG A 62 0.91 9.85 -7.24
CA ARG A 62 0.98 10.17 -8.67
C ARG A 62 2.00 9.33 -9.42
N LEU A 63 3.13 9.01 -8.77
CA LEU A 63 4.07 8.03 -9.30
C LEU A 63 3.47 6.61 -9.35
N ALA A 64 2.79 6.19 -8.31
CA ALA A 64 2.11 4.89 -8.30
C ALA A 64 1.03 4.82 -9.38
N ALA A 65 0.30 5.92 -9.64
CA ALA A 65 -0.71 5.97 -10.70
C ALA A 65 -0.13 5.73 -12.09
N ILE A 66 0.99 6.38 -12.45
CA ILE A 66 1.63 6.19 -13.77
C ILE A 66 2.40 4.88 -13.89
N LEU A 67 2.73 4.23 -12.77
CA LEU A 67 3.39 2.92 -12.68
C LEU A 67 2.43 1.77 -12.37
N PHE A 68 1.13 2.02 -12.37
CA PHE A 68 0.10 1.08 -11.88
C PHE A 68 0.10 -0.29 -12.57
N VAL A 69 0.58 -0.38 -13.80
CA VAL A 69 0.69 -1.63 -14.58
C VAL A 69 2.07 -2.28 -14.49
N CYS A 70 3.01 -1.66 -13.78
CA CYS A 70 4.33 -2.22 -13.54
C CYS A 70 4.31 -3.18 -12.35
N SER A 71 5.16 -4.20 -12.39
CA SER A 71 5.49 -4.94 -11.19
C SER A 71 6.23 -4.05 -10.18
N PRO A 72 6.20 -4.36 -8.87
CA PRO A 72 6.95 -3.62 -7.85
C PRO A 72 8.45 -3.48 -8.16
N ASP A 73 9.06 -4.52 -8.76
CA ASP A 73 10.50 -4.52 -9.10
C ASP A 73 10.80 -3.65 -10.32
N GLU A 74 9.95 -3.65 -11.35
CA GLU A 74 10.06 -2.73 -12.49
C GLU A 74 9.90 -1.28 -12.02
N ALA A 75 8.93 -1.00 -11.16
CA ALA A 75 8.73 0.32 -10.58
C ALA A 75 9.94 0.76 -9.77
N ARG A 76 10.49 -0.11 -8.92
CA ARG A 76 11.72 0.15 -8.15
C ARG A 76 12.89 0.52 -9.06
N THR A 77 13.08 -0.24 -10.12
CA THR A 77 14.15 -0.01 -11.11
C THR A 77 13.97 1.33 -11.84
N ALA A 78 12.78 1.61 -12.31
CA ALA A 78 12.46 2.87 -12.99
C ALA A 78 12.70 4.09 -12.07
N LEU A 79 12.26 4.02 -10.81
CA LEU A 79 12.41 5.11 -9.84
C LEU A 79 13.88 5.32 -9.42
N ARG A 80 14.68 4.24 -9.33
CA ARG A 80 16.14 4.35 -9.12
C ARG A 80 16.83 5.02 -10.30
N ASN A 81 16.45 4.66 -11.52
CA ASN A 81 16.98 5.31 -12.74
C ASN A 81 16.65 6.81 -12.77
N LEU A 82 15.48 7.19 -12.27
CA LEU A 82 15.09 8.59 -12.06
C LEU A 82 15.86 9.29 -10.92
N ARG A 83 16.61 8.56 -10.12
CA ARG A 83 17.28 9.04 -8.90
C ARG A 83 16.28 9.64 -7.89
N MET A 84 15.15 8.99 -7.73
CA MET A 84 14.23 9.30 -6.63
C MET A 84 14.89 8.89 -5.31
N ASP A 85 14.51 9.56 -4.22
CA ASP A 85 14.97 9.19 -2.87
C ASP A 85 14.36 7.84 -2.43
N ASN A 86 15.09 7.14 -1.54
CA ASN A 86 14.70 5.80 -1.11
C ASN A 86 13.32 5.78 -0.44
N LYS A 87 12.96 6.80 0.33
CA LYS A 87 11.66 6.88 1.00
C LYS A 87 10.52 6.92 -0.04
N THR A 88 10.66 7.74 -1.07
CA THR A 88 9.69 7.81 -2.18
C THR A 88 9.60 6.47 -2.90
N ILE A 89 10.75 5.84 -3.24
CA ILE A 89 10.80 4.53 -3.90
C ILE A 89 10.07 3.48 -3.07
N ASP A 90 10.41 3.34 -1.79
CA ASP A 90 9.83 2.31 -0.93
C ASP A 90 8.32 2.54 -0.72
N THR A 91 7.88 3.79 -0.60
CA THR A 91 6.46 4.11 -0.51
C THR A 91 5.70 3.70 -1.77
N VAL A 92 6.20 4.08 -2.96
CA VAL A 92 5.56 3.72 -4.24
C VAL A 92 5.51 2.21 -4.43
N VAL A 93 6.62 1.51 -4.17
CA VAL A 93 6.71 0.06 -4.29
C VAL A 93 5.71 -0.63 -3.36
N LYS A 94 5.58 -0.19 -2.11
CA LYS A 94 4.58 -0.72 -1.18
C LYS A 94 3.15 -0.46 -1.68
N ILE A 95 2.84 0.75 -2.15
CA ILE A 95 1.52 1.05 -2.72
C ILE A 95 1.21 0.06 -3.86
N LEU A 96 2.12 -0.14 -4.80
CA LEU A 96 1.92 -1.05 -5.94
C LEU A 96 1.83 -2.51 -5.52
N THR A 97 2.53 -2.92 -4.46
CA THR A 97 2.46 -4.29 -3.91
C THR A 97 1.08 -4.59 -3.34
N TYR A 98 0.50 -3.65 -2.59
CA TYR A 98 -0.74 -3.90 -1.85
C TYR A 98 -2.01 -3.46 -2.60
N THR A 99 -1.91 -2.59 -3.60
CA THR A 99 -3.08 -2.11 -4.37
C THR A 99 -3.86 -3.23 -5.08
N PRO A 100 -3.24 -4.26 -5.69
CA PRO A 100 -3.99 -5.32 -6.37
C PRO A 100 -4.60 -6.36 -5.41
N LEU A 101 -4.27 -6.33 -4.12
CA LEU A 101 -4.77 -7.31 -3.17
C LEU A 101 -6.25 -7.07 -2.87
N HIS A 102 -7.03 -8.15 -2.89
CA HIS A 102 -8.40 -8.11 -2.40
C HIS A 102 -8.39 -8.21 -0.87
N ILE A 103 -9.13 -7.32 -0.22
CA ILE A 103 -9.32 -7.33 1.23
C ILE A 103 -10.80 -7.58 1.48
N ASP A 104 -11.12 -8.64 2.20
CA ASP A 104 -12.49 -8.96 2.58
C ASP A 104 -13.05 -7.91 3.55
N GLU A 105 -14.38 -7.68 3.48
CA GLU A 105 -15.08 -6.71 4.34
C GLU A 105 -15.27 -7.26 5.75
N THR A 106 -14.17 -7.67 6.41
CA THR A 106 -14.14 -8.19 7.78
C THR A 106 -13.04 -7.50 8.58
N GLU A 107 -13.27 -7.31 9.87
CA GLU A 107 -12.25 -6.68 10.73
C GLU A 107 -10.94 -7.47 10.80
N PRO A 108 -10.93 -8.83 10.89
CA PRO A 108 -9.68 -9.58 10.82
C PRO A 108 -8.89 -9.32 9.53
N ALA A 109 -9.55 -9.32 8.35
CA ALA A 109 -8.88 -9.05 7.08
C ALA A 109 -8.30 -7.63 7.02
N VAL A 110 -8.99 -6.64 7.59
CA VAL A 110 -8.48 -5.27 7.67
C VAL A 110 -7.33 -5.17 8.66
N ARG A 111 -7.36 -5.84 9.83
CA ARG A 111 -6.22 -5.89 10.77
C ARG A 111 -5.01 -6.55 10.12
N GLU A 112 -5.21 -7.64 9.39
CA GLU A 112 -4.14 -8.30 8.63
C GLU A 112 -3.52 -7.37 7.58
N ALA A 113 -4.33 -6.64 6.81
CA ALA A 113 -3.85 -5.66 5.84
C ALA A 113 -3.06 -4.54 6.53
N LEU A 114 -3.55 -4.01 7.67
CA LEU A 114 -2.84 -3.03 8.48
C LEU A 114 -1.52 -3.58 9.05
N HIS A 115 -1.50 -4.85 9.44
CA HIS A 115 -0.27 -5.54 9.85
C HIS A 115 0.76 -5.57 8.73
N GLN A 116 0.35 -5.99 7.53
CA GLN A 116 1.24 -6.18 6.38
C GLN A 116 1.83 -4.87 5.84
N CYS A 117 1.00 -3.86 5.63
CA CYS A 117 1.43 -2.63 4.95
C CYS A 117 1.58 -1.41 5.86
N GLY A 118 1.00 -1.44 7.05
CA GLY A 118 0.91 -0.30 7.95
C GLY A 118 -0.19 0.69 7.55
N ARG A 119 -0.63 1.50 8.53
CA ARG A 119 -1.72 2.48 8.37
C ARG A 119 -1.51 3.40 7.17
N ASP A 120 -0.33 4.02 7.08
CA ASP A 120 -0.10 5.05 6.06
C ASP A 120 -0.19 4.50 4.64
N ILE A 121 0.41 3.32 4.41
CA ILE A 121 0.33 2.66 3.10
C ILE A 121 -1.09 2.19 2.82
N PHE A 122 -1.80 1.61 3.79
CA PHE A 122 -3.19 1.20 3.65
C PHE A 122 -4.07 2.36 3.15
N MET A 123 -3.95 3.55 3.77
CA MET A 123 -4.72 4.72 3.36
C MET A 123 -4.34 5.21 1.95
N LEU A 124 -3.05 5.15 1.58
CA LEU A 124 -2.60 5.51 0.22
C LEU A 124 -3.15 4.52 -0.82
N VAL A 125 -3.19 3.22 -0.51
CA VAL A 125 -3.79 2.19 -1.37
C VAL A 125 -5.28 2.46 -1.61
N ILE A 126 -6.06 2.73 -0.56
CA ILE A 126 -7.48 3.08 -0.67
C ILE A 126 -7.68 4.32 -1.59
N ARG A 127 -6.87 5.36 -1.40
CA ARG A 127 -6.94 6.59 -2.20
C ARG A 127 -6.60 6.35 -3.67
N LEU A 128 -5.56 5.55 -3.97
CA LEU A 128 -5.20 5.19 -5.33
C LEU A 128 -6.29 4.37 -6.01
N GLN A 129 -6.88 3.41 -5.31
CA GLN A 129 -7.99 2.60 -5.83
C GLN A 129 -9.22 3.47 -6.14
N ARG A 130 -9.57 4.45 -5.30
CA ARG A 130 -10.65 5.41 -5.58
C ARG A 130 -10.40 6.20 -6.86
N ALA A 131 -9.17 6.72 -7.04
CA ALA A 131 -8.78 7.43 -8.24
C ALA A 131 -8.87 6.53 -9.49
N SER A 132 -8.44 5.28 -9.39
CA SER A 132 -8.53 4.29 -10.47
C SER A 132 -9.98 3.94 -10.84
N ILE A 133 -10.89 3.84 -9.86
CA ILE A 133 -12.32 3.63 -10.12
C ILE A 133 -12.89 4.84 -10.89
N LYS A 134 -12.63 6.06 -10.42
CA LYS A 134 -13.08 7.28 -11.07
C LYS A 134 -12.57 7.40 -12.50
N ALA A 135 -11.29 7.08 -12.74
CA ALA A 135 -10.71 7.04 -14.07
C ALA A 135 -11.42 6.02 -14.98
N SER A 136 -11.78 4.85 -14.45
CA SER A 136 -12.49 3.82 -15.20
C SER A 136 -13.92 4.28 -15.56
N GLU A 137 -14.62 4.91 -14.64
CA GLU A 137 -15.97 5.44 -14.87
C GLU A 137 -15.98 6.52 -15.97
N GLU A 138 -14.99 7.42 -15.98
CA GLU A 138 -14.85 8.42 -17.05
C GLU A 138 -14.60 7.79 -18.42
N ILE A 139 -13.81 6.69 -18.47
CA ILE A 139 -13.52 6.02 -19.73
C ILE A 139 -14.71 5.22 -20.25
N THR A 140 -15.43 4.54 -19.36
CA THR A 140 -16.48 3.58 -19.73
C THR A 140 -17.87 4.20 -19.70
N PHE A 141 -18.02 5.36 -19.07
CA PHE A 141 -19.33 5.99 -18.75
C PHE A 141 -20.26 5.10 -17.92
N ILE A 142 -19.67 4.14 -17.17
CA ILE A 142 -20.40 3.21 -16.30
C ILE A 142 -20.00 3.49 -14.86
N SER A 143 -20.97 3.91 -14.04
CA SER A 143 -20.77 4.09 -12.61
C SER A 143 -20.64 2.75 -11.89
N ASN A 144 -19.78 2.71 -10.88
CA ASN A 144 -19.55 1.50 -10.07
C ASN A 144 -19.63 1.78 -8.57
N PRO A 145 -20.84 2.08 -8.04
CA PRO A 145 -21.02 2.43 -6.64
C PRO A 145 -20.62 1.29 -5.68
N ALA A 146 -20.71 0.03 -6.12
CA ALA A 146 -20.32 -1.11 -5.29
C ALA A 146 -18.85 -1.06 -4.92
N LYS A 147 -17.96 -0.68 -5.84
CA LYS A 147 -16.53 -0.54 -5.57
C LYS A 147 -16.24 0.60 -4.58
N TYR A 148 -16.94 1.74 -4.70
CA TYR A 148 -16.78 2.82 -3.72
C TYR A 148 -17.28 2.39 -2.34
N ASN A 149 -18.43 1.71 -2.27
CA ASN A 149 -18.99 1.21 -1.01
C ASN A 149 -18.03 0.22 -0.34
N HIS A 150 -17.40 -0.67 -1.11
CA HIS A 150 -16.36 -1.56 -0.61
C HIS A 150 -15.21 -0.78 0.05
N LEU A 151 -14.60 0.17 -0.68
CA LEU A 151 -13.52 0.98 -0.13
C LEU A 151 -13.93 1.82 1.08
N ASN A 152 -15.18 2.33 1.10
CA ASN A 152 -15.72 3.07 2.25
C ASN A 152 -15.84 2.19 3.48
N LYS A 153 -16.27 0.92 3.30
CA LYS A 153 -16.35 -0.05 4.41
C LYS A 153 -14.96 -0.38 4.96
N LEU A 154 -14.00 -0.69 4.07
CA LEU A 154 -12.62 -0.98 4.49
C LEU A 154 -12.02 0.19 5.27
N GLN A 155 -12.21 1.42 4.79
CA GLN A 155 -11.70 2.59 5.47
C GLN A 155 -12.35 2.78 6.85
N ARG A 156 -13.68 2.66 6.98
CA ARG A 156 -14.36 2.76 8.28
C ARG A 156 -13.88 1.69 9.25
N MET A 157 -13.75 0.43 8.81
CA MET A 157 -13.22 -0.65 9.65
C MET A 157 -11.80 -0.33 10.12
N ALA A 158 -10.93 0.19 9.24
CA ALA A 158 -9.58 0.58 9.62
C ALA A 158 -9.59 1.73 10.63
N ASP A 159 -10.43 2.75 10.44
CA ASP A 159 -10.56 3.86 11.38
C ASP A 159 -11.06 3.37 12.75
N ASP A 160 -12.06 2.49 12.79
CA ASP A 160 -12.60 1.88 14.03
C ASP A 160 -11.53 1.03 14.75
N ILE A 161 -10.77 0.21 14.03
CA ILE A 161 -9.66 -0.61 14.54
C ILE A 161 -8.60 0.28 15.19
N LEU A 162 -8.22 1.36 14.50
CA LEU A 162 -7.22 2.31 14.99
C LEU A 162 -7.71 3.11 16.19
N GLU A 163 -8.98 3.50 16.22
CA GLU A 163 -9.59 4.23 17.35
C GLU A 163 -9.69 3.35 18.59
N ARG A 164 -10.04 2.08 18.44
CA ARG A 164 -10.06 1.11 19.55
C ARG A 164 -8.67 0.73 20.05
N GLY A 165 -7.62 0.98 19.24
CA GLY A 165 -6.27 0.51 19.54
C GLY A 165 -6.13 -1.01 19.46
N ASP A 166 -6.85 -1.65 18.52
CA ASP A 166 -6.72 -3.10 18.29
C ASP A 166 -5.26 -3.46 17.97
N CYS A 167 -4.83 -4.62 18.47
CA CYS A 167 -3.49 -5.14 18.19
C CYS A 167 -3.40 -5.68 16.76
N PHE A 168 -2.43 -5.19 16.01
CA PHE A 168 -2.04 -5.72 14.69
C PHE A 168 -0.54 -5.67 14.44
N THR A 169 0.27 -5.35 15.45
CA THR A 169 1.74 -5.47 15.39
C THR A 169 2.26 -6.20 16.62
N ILE A 170 3.44 -6.80 16.51
CA ILE A 170 4.10 -7.48 17.64
C ILE A 170 4.27 -6.53 18.84
N LYS A 171 4.46 -5.24 18.59
CA LYS A 171 4.62 -4.23 19.66
C LYS A 171 3.34 -3.96 20.44
N ASP A 172 2.19 -4.25 19.84
CA ASP A 172 0.88 -4.06 20.45
C ASP A 172 0.42 -5.27 21.27
N LEU A 173 1.16 -6.42 21.18
CA LEU A 173 0.89 -7.60 22.00
C LEU A 173 1.12 -7.31 23.47
N ASP A 174 0.20 -7.77 24.32
CA ASP A 174 0.31 -7.68 25.78
C ASP A 174 1.22 -8.78 26.39
N ILE A 175 2.17 -9.24 25.58
CA ILE A 175 3.24 -10.16 25.96
C ILE A 175 4.51 -9.77 25.18
N THR A 176 5.66 -9.91 25.84
CA THR A 176 6.94 -9.54 25.27
C THR A 176 7.87 -10.75 25.11
N GLY A 177 8.95 -10.57 24.36
CA GLY A 177 10.00 -11.59 24.27
C GLY A 177 10.62 -11.94 25.63
N VAL A 178 10.65 -11.01 26.60
CA VAL A 178 11.14 -11.28 27.96
C VAL A 178 10.20 -12.25 28.68
N ASP A 179 8.89 -12.04 28.55
CA ASP A 179 7.90 -12.95 29.14
C ASP A 179 8.04 -14.37 28.58
N LEU A 180 8.32 -14.49 27.28
CA LEU A 180 8.54 -15.80 26.63
C LEU A 180 9.84 -16.46 27.07
N ILE A 181 10.89 -15.69 27.37
CA ILE A 181 12.14 -16.20 27.96
C ILE A 181 11.85 -16.74 29.38
N GLU A 182 11.12 -16.00 30.20
CA GLU A 182 10.70 -16.45 31.54
C GLU A 182 9.83 -17.71 31.48
N TYR A 183 9.00 -17.85 30.44
CA TYR A 183 8.23 -19.07 30.17
C TYR A 183 9.09 -20.26 29.73
N GLY A 184 10.37 -20.02 29.33
CA GLY A 184 11.35 -21.04 28.97
C GLY A 184 11.68 -21.17 27.51
N LEU A 185 11.16 -20.29 26.61
CA LEU A 185 11.46 -20.27 25.19
C LEU A 185 12.84 -19.64 24.93
N LYS A 186 13.50 -20.05 23.84
CA LYS A 186 14.85 -19.59 23.50
C LYS A 186 15.02 -19.32 22.00
N GLY A 187 15.90 -18.38 21.70
CA GLY A 187 16.35 -18.14 20.32
C GLY A 187 15.22 -17.83 19.35
N ALA A 188 15.17 -18.53 18.23
CA ALA A 188 14.19 -18.31 17.17
C ALA A 188 12.75 -18.65 17.58
N GLU A 189 12.56 -19.51 18.60
CA GLU A 189 11.21 -19.88 19.09
C GLU A 189 10.45 -18.66 19.60
N ILE A 190 11.17 -17.67 20.20
CA ILE A 190 10.54 -16.45 20.72
C ILE A 190 9.87 -15.67 19.60
N GLY A 191 10.59 -15.41 18.50
CA GLY A 191 10.04 -14.69 17.36
C GLY A 191 8.89 -15.42 16.67
N ASN A 192 9.03 -16.73 16.48
CA ASN A 192 7.97 -17.55 15.88
C ASN A 192 6.70 -17.56 16.75
N THR A 193 6.87 -17.67 18.06
CA THR A 193 5.74 -17.67 19.01
C THR A 193 5.03 -16.31 19.02
N LEU A 194 5.79 -15.19 19.04
CA LEU A 194 5.19 -13.85 18.95
C LEU A 194 4.38 -13.68 17.66
N ASN A 195 4.87 -14.15 16.52
CA ASN A 195 4.11 -14.09 15.26
C ASN A 195 2.85 -14.96 15.33
N THR A 196 2.94 -16.19 15.85
CA THR A 196 1.76 -17.06 16.01
C THR A 196 0.72 -16.44 16.94
N LEU A 197 1.13 -15.85 18.07
CA LEU A 197 0.22 -15.15 18.96
C LEU A 197 -0.40 -13.93 18.31
N LEU A 198 0.37 -13.19 17.50
CA LEU A 198 -0.13 -12.05 16.75
C LEU A 198 -1.21 -12.47 15.75
N ASP A 199 -1.00 -13.54 15.00
CA ASP A 199 -2.00 -14.08 14.06
C ASP A 199 -3.31 -14.41 14.78
N ILE A 200 -3.24 -15.02 15.96
CA ILE A 200 -4.42 -15.34 16.80
C ILE A 200 -5.12 -14.05 17.26
N VAL A 201 -4.36 -13.04 17.67
CA VAL A 201 -4.91 -11.76 18.15
C VAL A 201 -5.49 -10.93 17.01
N ILE A 202 -4.91 -10.97 15.81
CA ILE A 202 -5.46 -10.33 14.60
C ILE A 202 -6.86 -10.87 14.31
N GLU A 203 -7.07 -12.18 14.46
CA GLU A 203 -8.39 -12.78 14.33
C GLU A 203 -9.34 -12.39 15.46
N ASN A 204 -8.86 -12.37 16.71
CA ASN A 204 -9.67 -12.01 17.87
C ASN A 204 -8.89 -11.10 18.85
N PRO A 205 -9.02 -9.77 18.75
CA PRO A 205 -8.26 -8.82 19.58
C PRO A 205 -8.61 -8.89 21.07
N LYS A 206 -9.73 -9.52 21.44
CA LYS A 206 -10.09 -9.75 22.86
C LYS A 206 -9.16 -10.72 23.58
N LEU A 207 -8.38 -11.49 22.84
CA LEU A 207 -7.39 -12.42 23.40
C LEU A 207 -6.08 -11.72 23.76
N ASN A 208 -5.94 -10.43 23.45
CA ASN A 208 -4.72 -9.67 23.74
C ASN A 208 -4.67 -9.23 25.21
N ASP A 209 -4.55 -10.18 26.10
CA ASP A 209 -4.17 -9.98 27.50
C ASP A 209 -3.12 -11.01 27.93
N LYS A 210 -2.20 -10.60 28.80
CA LYS A 210 -1.02 -11.40 29.13
C LYS A 210 -1.38 -12.78 29.66
N ALA A 211 -2.41 -12.91 30.52
CA ALA A 211 -2.79 -14.18 31.12
C ALA A 211 -3.35 -15.15 30.07
N THR A 212 -4.21 -14.64 29.19
CA THR A 212 -4.77 -15.42 28.06
C THR A 212 -3.67 -15.83 27.09
N LEU A 213 -2.74 -14.93 26.72
CA LEU A 213 -1.64 -15.24 25.82
C LEU A 213 -0.70 -16.31 26.39
N ILE A 214 -0.41 -16.27 27.70
CA ILE A 214 0.40 -17.31 28.36
C ILE A 214 -0.35 -18.64 28.37
N ALA A 215 -1.66 -18.65 28.64
CA ALA A 215 -2.45 -19.86 28.61
C ALA A 215 -2.53 -20.52 27.21
N LEU A 216 -2.51 -19.70 26.14
CA LEU A 216 -2.44 -20.19 24.77
C LEU A 216 -1.12 -20.90 24.46
N LEU A 217 0.00 -20.52 25.10
CA LEU A 217 1.30 -21.18 24.89
C LEU A 217 1.28 -22.65 25.30
N ASP A 218 0.49 -23.02 26.31
CA ASP A 218 0.37 -24.41 26.77
C ASP A 218 -0.34 -25.29 25.72
N ASN A 219 -1.16 -24.69 24.86
CA ASN A 219 -1.88 -25.38 23.79
C ASN A 219 -1.11 -25.38 22.44
N LEU A 220 -0.03 -24.60 22.33
CA LEU A 220 0.81 -24.54 21.12
C LEU A 220 2.01 -25.49 21.17
N LYS A 221 2.20 -26.21 22.29
CA LYS A 221 3.22 -27.27 22.45
C LYS A 221 2.69 -28.59 21.91
#